data_c998fb39b54404fccb43c8256b8747cc
#
_entry.id   c998fb39b54404fccb43c8256b8747cc
#
_cell.length_a   1.000
_cell.length_b   1.000
_cell.length_c   1.000
_cell.angle_alpha   90.00
_cell.angle_beta   90.00
_cell.angle_gamma   90.00
#
_symmetry.space_group_name_H-M   'P 1'
#
loop_
_entity.id
_entity.type
_entity.pdbx_description
1 polymer ?
#
loop_
_entity_poly.entity_id
_entity_poly.type
_entity_poly.pdbx_seq_one_letter_code
_entity_poly.pdbx_strand_id
1 'polypeptide(L)'
;MQRRGWTTAAREAGDTVGVEYVSRVPRPPLDGLIDDLYYLEGVPPYPRLTLPPMPAALLIVNLGPPFRIRAGTDVETAEYADGCVITTPTRAFDFGYPVQTRSVGAHVKPWGLAPFLPMPAAELCDRPVTLEQVWGRSATAVLRDRLATAHGPHEMLTLLEEELMRRLCETAGLGLVRRTSSVIAATSGATAIDDLRVSAGVSSTHLARRFKELIGVTPKRLARTYRFAATVLSIDPAEPVDWADLAGGAGYFDQAHFGHEFRAFTGLTPTRYVDVRRRFLRENPGHVLDGWPLPTD
;
A
#
# COMPACT_ATOMS: atom_id res chain seq x y z
N MET A 1 -14.13 20.22 2.47
CA MET A 1 -14.01 18.94 1.76
C MET A 1 -13.11 18.05 2.60
N GLN A 2 -13.70 17.13 3.37
CA GLN A 2 -12.99 16.27 4.32
C GLN A 2 -12.07 15.34 3.53
N ARG A 3 -10.79 15.35 3.91
CA ARG A 3 -9.77 14.45 3.38
C ARG A 3 -10.17 13.01 3.72
N ARG A 4 -10.64 12.24 2.72
CA ARG A 4 -10.64 10.79 2.85
C ARG A 4 -9.17 10.38 2.82
N GLY A 5 -8.66 9.89 3.95
CA GLY A 5 -7.30 9.39 4.06
C GLY A 5 -7.10 8.20 3.11
N TRP A 6 -5.87 7.97 2.71
CA TRP A 6 -5.42 6.81 1.91
C TRP A 6 -5.58 5.49 2.67
N THR A 7 -5.86 5.57 3.93
CA THR A 7 -6.28 4.49 4.78
C THR A 7 -7.75 4.25 4.53
N THR A 8 -8.12 3.02 4.30
CA THR A 8 -9.47 2.55 4.56
C THR A 8 -9.88 3.17 5.89
N ALA A 9 -10.77 4.18 5.85
CA ALA A 9 -11.27 4.80 7.06
C ALA A 9 -11.66 3.67 7.98
N ALA A 10 -11.18 3.72 9.23
CA ALA A 10 -11.56 2.77 10.26
C ALA A 10 -13.07 2.55 10.17
N ARG A 11 -13.49 1.54 9.44
CA ARG A 11 -14.86 1.05 9.48
C ARG A 11 -14.91 0.19 10.72
N GLU A 12 -15.72 0.62 11.67
CA GLU A 12 -16.33 -0.29 12.61
C GLU A 12 -16.81 -1.49 11.81
N ALA A 13 -16.50 -2.71 12.28
CA ALA A 13 -16.75 -4.00 11.67
C ALA A 13 -18.01 -4.00 10.76
N GLY A 14 -17.81 -3.79 9.47
CA GLY A 14 -18.82 -3.97 8.46
C GLY A 14 -18.55 -5.30 7.81
N ASP A 15 -19.44 -6.26 8.04
CA ASP A 15 -19.43 -7.55 7.34
C ASP A 15 -19.38 -7.31 5.83
N THR A 16 -18.18 -7.31 5.28
CA THR A 16 -18.01 -7.60 3.87
C THR A 16 -18.35 -9.08 3.74
N VAL A 17 -19.36 -9.43 2.97
CA VAL A 17 -19.86 -10.80 2.86
C VAL A 17 -18.72 -11.81 2.85
N GLY A 18 -18.54 -12.55 3.95
CA GLY A 18 -17.57 -13.61 4.09
C GLY A 18 -16.18 -13.26 4.66
N VAL A 19 -15.88 -11.98 4.99
CA VAL A 19 -14.58 -11.56 5.52
C VAL A 19 -14.74 -10.68 6.76
N GLU A 20 -14.17 -11.10 7.88
CA GLU A 20 -14.01 -10.27 9.07
C GLU A 20 -12.79 -9.35 8.89
N TYR A 21 -12.99 -8.05 9.08
CA TYR A 21 -11.92 -7.06 9.03
C TYR A 21 -11.98 -6.15 10.25
N VAL A 22 -10.88 -6.09 11.00
CA VAL A 22 -10.72 -5.21 12.17
C VAL A 22 -9.45 -4.40 11.99
N SER A 23 -9.54 -3.08 12.18
CA SER A 23 -8.35 -2.23 12.13
C SER A 23 -8.33 -1.17 13.20
N ARG A 24 -7.15 -0.67 13.55
CA ARG A 24 -6.95 0.47 14.43
C ARG A 24 -5.65 1.21 14.15
N VAL A 25 -5.64 2.49 14.42
CA VAL A 25 -4.42 3.31 14.41
C VAL A 25 -3.53 2.88 15.59
N PRO A 26 -2.24 2.64 15.39
CA PRO A 26 -1.34 2.31 16.49
C PRO A 26 -1.03 3.52 17.36
N ARG A 27 -0.50 3.27 18.58
CA ARG A 27 -0.10 4.33 19.51
C ARG A 27 1.21 5.00 19.05
N PRO A 28 1.45 6.25 19.48
CA PRO A 28 2.75 6.91 19.28
C PRO A 28 3.92 6.07 19.83
N PRO A 29 5.07 6.08 19.14
CA PRO A 29 5.41 6.84 17.93
C PRO A 29 5.05 6.13 16.62
N LEU A 30 4.44 4.94 16.64
CA LEU A 30 4.13 4.14 15.45
C LEU A 30 3.10 4.82 14.54
N ASP A 31 2.17 5.60 15.06
CA ASP A 31 1.18 6.39 14.30
C ASP A 31 1.83 7.37 13.30
N GLY A 32 3.07 7.80 13.58
CA GLY A 32 3.89 8.59 12.66
C GLY A 32 4.44 7.80 11.45
N LEU A 33 4.41 6.47 11.50
CA LEU A 33 5.00 5.54 10.53
C LEU A 33 3.96 4.64 9.86
N ILE A 34 2.91 4.31 10.57
CA ILE A 34 1.89 3.34 10.21
C ILE A 34 0.54 4.06 10.17
N ASP A 35 -0.26 3.76 9.16
CA ASP A 35 -1.60 4.31 9.04
C ASP A 35 -2.59 3.54 9.92
N ASP A 36 -2.59 2.22 9.79
CA ASP A 36 -3.34 1.31 10.65
C ASP A 36 -2.68 -0.06 10.76
N LEU A 37 -3.01 -0.76 11.84
CA LEU A 37 -2.83 -2.20 12.00
C LEU A 37 -4.16 -2.87 11.67
N TYR A 38 -4.13 -4.00 10.98
CA TYR A 38 -5.34 -4.72 10.58
C TYR A 38 -5.28 -6.21 10.88
N TYR A 39 -6.44 -6.78 11.09
CA TYR A 39 -6.74 -8.20 11.06
C TYR A 39 -7.71 -8.48 9.93
N LEU A 40 -7.50 -9.59 9.23
CA LEU A 40 -8.32 -10.06 8.13
C LEU A 40 -8.50 -11.57 8.24
N GLU A 41 -9.75 -12.07 8.28
CA GLU A 41 -10.06 -13.49 8.24
C GLU A 41 -11.32 -13.74 7.41
N GLY A 42 -11.32 -14.82 6.62
CA GLY A 42 -12.49 -15.27 5.89
C GLY A 42 -12.20 -15.73 4.47
N VAL A 43 -13.27 -15.83 3.68
CA VAL A 43 -13.21 -16.21 2.27
C VAL A 43 -13.25 -14.94 1.41
N PRO A 44 -12.14 -14.57 0.74
CA PRO A 44 -12.15 -13.42 -0.15
C PRO A 44 -13.21 -13.59 -1.24
N PRO A 45 -13.96 -12.52 -1.60
CA PRO A 45 -14.99 -12.60 -2.63
C PRO A 45 -14.42 -12.80 -4.04
N TYR A 46 -13.11 -12.76 -4.18
CA TYR A 46 -12.38 -12.94 -5.44
C TYR A 46 -11.09 -13.72 -5.20
N PRO A 47 -10.70 -14.64 -6.09
CA PRO A 47 -9.47 -15.44 -5.94
C PRO A 47 -8.20 -14.64 -6.24
N ARG A 48 -8.32 -13.56 -6.98
CA ARG A 48 -7.19 -12.70 -7.40
C ARG A 48 -7.54 -11.23 -7.31
N LEU A 49 -6.50 -10.44 -7.05
CA LEU A 49 -6.59 -9.01 -6.86
C LEU A 49 -5.37 -8.32 -7.44
N THR A 50 -5.55 -7.40 -8.37
CA THR A 50 -4.47 -6.52 -8.83
C THR A 50 -4.42 -5.28 -7.97
N LEU A 51 -3.31 -5.07 -7.27
CA LEU A 51 -2.98 -3.84 -6.54
C LEU A 51 -2.08 -2.96 -7.42
N PRO A 52 -2.59 -1.85 -7.95
CA PRO A 52 -1.74 -0.88 -8.62
C PRO A 52 -0.78 -0.19 -7.62
N PRO A 53 0.25 0.53 -8.11
CA PRO A 53 1.16 1.26 -7.23
C PRO A 53 0.43 2.22 -6.31
N MET A 54 0.61 2.02 -5.01
CA MET A 54 0.08 2.88 -3.96
C MET A 54 1.20 3.65 -3.28
N PRO A 55 0.94 4.87 -2.79
CA PRO A 55 1.90 5.58 -1.95
C PRO A 55 1.86 5.04 -0.51
N ALA A 56 2.01 3.74 -0.37
CA ALA A 56 1.99 3.00 0.88
C ALA A 56 2.90 1.78 0.77
N ALA A 57 3.30 1.25 1.89
CA ALA A 57 3.98 -0.02 2.02
C ALA A 57 3.09 -0.98 2.84
N LEU A 58 3.35 -2.28 2.74
CA LEU A 58 2.59 -3.30 3.44
C LEU A 58 3.51 -4.19 4.26
N LEU A 59 3.05 -4.55 5.44
CA LEU A 59 3.62 -5.61 6.25
C LEU A 59 2.50 -6.61 6.53
N ILE A 60 2.69 -7.87 6.15
CA ILE A 60 1.69 -8.93 6.28
C ILE A 60 2.29 -10.09 7.05
N VAL A 61 1.69 -10.46 8.16
CA VAL A 61 1.95 -11.72 8.88
C VAL A 61 0.83 -12.68 8.52
N ASN A 62 1.16 -13.74 7.79
CA ASN A 62 0.18 -14.74 7.38
C ASN A 62 -0.02 -15.79 8.47
N LEU A 63 -1.27 -16.04 8.83
CA LEU A 63 -1.69 -17.03 9.83
C LEU A 63 -2.55 -18.14 9.23
N GLY A 64 -2.89 -18.00 7.94
CA GLY A 64 -3.66 -18.98 7.17
C GLY A 64 -2.80 -19.75 6.15
N PRO A 65 -3.44 -20.39 5.16
CA PRO A 65 -2.74 -20.99 4.03
C PRO A 65 -1.92 -19.95 3.26
N PRO A 66 -0.85 -20.38 2.56
CA PRO A 66 0.00 -19.47 1.79
C PRO A 66 -0.79 -18.69 0.72
N PHE A 67 -0.48 -17.42 0.58
CA PHE A 67 -0.96 -16.59 -0.54
C PHE A 67 0.16 -16.37 -1.56
N ARG A 68 -0.19 -15.93 -2.75
CA ARG A 68 0.74 -15.75 -3.86
C ARG A 68 0.79 -14.31 -4.31
N ILE A 69 1.97 -13.84 -4.68
CA ILE A 69 2.14 -12.51 -5.28
C ILE A 69 2.95 -12.66 -6.58
N ARG A 70 2.46 -11.99 -7.62
CA ARG A 70 3.17 -11.81 -8.89
C ARG A 70 3.41 -10.32 -9.11
N ALA A 71 4.65 -9.94 -9.35
CA ALA A 71 5.03 -8.55 -9.64
C ALA A 71 5.21 -8.37 -11.15
N GLY A 72 4.25 -7.71 -11.82
CA GLY A 72 4.27 -7.52 -13.28
C GLY A 72 3.99 -8.81 -14.08
N THR A 73 4.16 -8.75 -15.41
CA THR A 73 3.84 -9.86 -16.32
C THR A 73 4.94 -10.91 -16.47
N ASP A 74 6.19 -10.53 -16.18
CA ASP A 74 7.37 -11.35 -16.50
C ASP A 74 8.03 -11.97 -15.27
N VAL A 75 7.50 -11.74 -14.08
CA VAL A 75 8.07 -12.24 -12.82
C VAL A 75 7.31 -13.47 -12.37
N GLU A 76 8.06 -14.50 -11.99
CA GLU A 76 7.53 -15.73 -11.43
C GLU A 76 6.64 -15.45 -10.20
N THR A 77 5.56 -16.19 -10.09
CA THR A 77 4.66 -16.08 -8.92
C THR A 77 5.34 -16.67 -7.70
N ALA A 78 5.56 -15.84 -6.68
CA ALA A 78 6.13 -16.29 -5.40
C ALA A 78 5.02 -16.60 -4.40
N GLU A 79 5.28 -17.60 -3.53
CA GLU A 79 4.39 -18.02 -2.46
C GLU A 79 4.88 -17.54 -1.10
N TYR A 80 3.97 -17.04 -0.26
CA TYR A 80 4.27 -16.45 1.04
C TYR A 80 3.50 -17.21 2.14
N ALA A 81 4.18 -18.14 2.80
CA ALA A 81 3.60 -18.94 3.88
C ALA A 81 3.53 -18.16 5.20
N ASP A 82 4.56 -17.38 5.51
CA ASP A 82 4.67 -16.68 6.80
C ASP A 82 4.29 -15.20 6.73
N GLY A 83 4.11 -14.69 5.53
CA GLY A 83 3.85 -13.29 5.26
C GLY A 83 4.99 -12.61 4.52
N CYS A 84 4.84 -11.32 4.27
CA CYS A 84 5.80 -10.55 3.51
C CYS A 84 5.83 -9.07 3.87
N VAL A 85 6.86 -8.40 3.39
CA VAL A 85 6.99 -6.95 3.35
C VAL A 85 7.00 -6.50 1.90
N ILE A 86 6.24 -5.46 1.60
CA ILE A 86 6.20 -4.79 0.31
C ILE A 86 6.49 -3.31 0.55
N THR A 87 7.58 -2.81 -0.01
CA THR A 87 7.88 -1.38 -0.01
C THR A 87 6.94 -0.64 -0.99
N THR A 88 7.03 0.67 -1.06
CA THR A 88 6.22 1.47 -2.00
C THR A 88 6.44 0.99 -3.44
N PRO A 89 5.43 0.34 -4.07
CA PRO A 89 5.60 -0.27 -5.38
C PRO A 89 5.64 0.76 -6.50
N THR A 90 6.29 0.41 -7.61
CA THR A 90 6.30 1.23 -8.83
C THR A 90 5.49 0.63 -9.97
N ARG A 91 5.02 -0.60 -9.81
CA ARG A 91 4.16 -1.35 -10.75
C ARG A 91 3.10 -2.13 -9.98
N ALA A 92 2.09 -2.62 -10.68
CA ALA A 92 1.04 -3.41 -10.09
C ALA A 92 1.55 -4.77 -9.58
N PHE A 93 0.93 -5.26 -8.51
CA PHE A 93 1.07 -6.62 -8.01
C PHE A 93 -0.25 -7.37 -8.13
N ASP A 94 -0.19 -8.62 -8.58
CA ASP A 94 -1.34 -9.53 -8.55
C ASP A 94 -1.23 -10.43 -7.31
N PHE A 95 -2.21 -10.31 -6.43
CA PHE A 95 -2.38 -11.17 -5.27
C PHE A 95 -3.31 -12.32 -5.63
N GLY A 96 -2.83 -13.55 -5.39
CA GLY A 96 -3.66 -14.74 -5.43
C GLY A 96 -3.96 -15.18 -3.99
N TYR A 97 -5.23 -15.16 -3.62
CA TYR A 97 -5.69 -15.58 -2.31
C TYR A 97 -5.98 -17.08 -2.25
N PRO A 98 -5.68 -17.74 -1.12
CA PRO A 98 -6.23 -19.07 -0.84
C PRO A 98 -7.75 -19.00 -0.65
N VAL A 99 -8.42 -20.16 -0.64
CA VAL A 99 -9.88 -20.24 -0.42
C VAL A 99 -10.27 -19.60 0.91
N GLN A 100 -9.44 -19.72 1.93
CA GLN A 100 -9.61 -19.05 3.22
C GLN A 100 -8.31 -18.32 3.58
N THR A 101 -8.43 -17.05 3.94
CA THR A 101 -7.30 -16.23 4.36
C THR A 101 -7.40 -15.90 5.84
N ARG A 102 -6.27 -15.77 6.51
CA ARG A 102 -6.15 -15.21 7.86
C ARG A 102 -4.81 -14.50 7.97
N SER A 103 -4.83 -13.20 8.27
CA SER A 103 -3.61 -12.40 8.38
C SER A 103 -3.76 -11.26 9.37
N VAL A 104 -2.63 -10.85 9.93
CA VAL A 104 -2.48 -9.61 10.70
C VAL A 104 -1.42 -8.78 10.01
N GLY A 105 -1.61 -7.48 9.91
CA GLY A 105 -0.63 -6.67 9.20
C GLY A 105 -0.70 -5.19 9.51
N ALA A 106 0.03 -4.43 8.74
CA ALA A 106 0.06 -2.98 8.82
C ALA A 106 0.04 -2.34 7.44
N HIS A 107 -0.81 -1.33 7.27
CA HIS A 107 -0.67 -0.36 6.20
C HIS A 107 0.32 0.71 6.66
N VAL A 108 1.41 0.81 5.96
CA VAL A 108 2.57 1.59 6.40
C VAL A 108 2.76 2.79 5.49
N LYS A 109 2.99 3.97 6.08
CA LYS A 109 3.30 5.17 5.32
C LYS A 109 4.53 4.92 4.44
N PRO A 110 4.70 5.59 3.28
CA PRO A 110 5.82 5.33 2.38
C PRO A 110 7.18 5.28 3.06
N TRP A 111 7.39 6.15 4.06
CA TRP A 111 8.63 6.23 4.85
C TRP A 111 8.65 5.32 6.08
N GLY A 112 7.55 4.66 6.39
CA GLY A 112 7.34 4.03 7.69
C GLY A 112 8.01 2.66 7.84
N LEU A 113 8.39 1.99 6.75
CA LEU A 113 9.07 0.68 6.83
C LEU A 113 10.54 0.80 7.21
N ALA A 114 11.22 1.90 6.85
CA ALA A 114 12.66 2.04 7.03
C ALA A 114 13.17 1.69 8.43
N PRO A 115 12.49 2.09 9.54
CA PRO A 115 12.93 1.72 10.89
C PRO A 115 12.87 0.23 11.22
N PHE A 116 12.24 -0.59 10.39
CA PHE A 116 12.03 -2.03 10.59
C PHE A 116 12.84 -2.88 9.62
N LEU A 117 13.53 -2.25 8.65
CA LEU A 117 14.31 -2.94 7.62
C LEU A 117 15.79 -2.98 7.99
N PRO A 118 16.47 -4.14 7.84
CA PRO A 118 17.91 -4.25 8.04
C PRO A 118 18.73 -3.78 6.82
N MET A 119 18.06 -3.37 5.72
CA MET A 119 18.66 -2.96 4.45
C MET A 119 17.92 -1.77 3.84
N PRO A 120 18.52 -1.05 2.89
CA PRO A 120 17.84 0.04 2.19
C PRO A 120 16.58 -0.43 1.46
N ALA A 121 15.49 0.34 1.56
CA ALA A 121 14.21 0.03 0.91
C ALA A 121 14.33 -0.12 -0.63
N ALA A 122 15.33 0.51 -1.25
CA ALA A 122 15.60 0.39 -2.69
C ALA A 122 15.93 -1.05 -3.13
N GLU A 123 16.52 -1.86 -2.26
CA GLU A 123 16.83 -3.26 -2.55
C GLU A 123 15.57 -4.15 -2.61
N LEU A 124 14.46 -3.64 -2.06
CA LEU A 124 13.16 -4.31 -2.00
C LEU A 124 12.14 -3.69 -2.98
N CYS A 125 12.55 -2.73 -3.80
CA CYS A 125 11.63 -2.06 -4.72
C CYS A 125 11.07 -3.05 -5.75
N ASP A 126 9.73 -3.08 -5.88
CA ASP A 126 8.99 -4.02 -6.74
C ASP A 126 9.29 -5.51 -6.48
N ARG A 127 9.79 -5.82 -5.31
CA ARG A 127 10.14 -7.17 -4.89
C ARG A 127 9.57 -7.42 -3.49
N PRO A 128 8.40 -8.06 -3.37
CA PRO A 128 7.94 -8.56 -2.09
C PRO A 128 8.96 -9.54 -1.50
N VAL A 129 9.26 -9.41 -0.21
CA VAL A 129 10.20 -10.28 0.50
C VAL A 129 9.51 -10.93 1.69
N THR A 130 9.89 -12.16 2.03
CA THR A 130 9.30 -12.85 3.17
C THR A 130 9.69 -12.18 4.48
N LEU A 131 8.87 -12.33 5.52
CA LEU A 131 9.22 -11.86 6.86
C LEU A 131 10.49 -12.51 7.39
N GLU A 132 10.75 -13.78 7.02
CA GLU A 132 11.98 -14.46 7.38
C GLU A 132 13.23 -13.77 6.80
N GLN A 133 13.15 -13.25 5.58
CA GLN A 133 14.26 -12.52 4.96
C GLN A 133 14.55 -11.18 5.66
N VAL A 134 13.52 -10.56 6.25
CA VAL A 134 13.64 -9.26 6.94
C VAL A 134 13.97 -9.44 8.42
N TRP A 135 13.31 -10.35 9.11
CA TRP A 135 13.40 -10.48 10.57
C TRP A 135 14.07 -11.76 11.05
N GLY A 136 14.37 -12.68 10.14
CA GLY A 136 14.94 -13.98 10.45
C GLY A 136 13.87 -15.02 10.81
N ARG A 137 14.17 -16.29 10.53
CA ARG A 137 13.25 -17.42 10.68
C ARG A 137 12.72 -17.57 12.11
N SER A 138 13.61 -17.61 13.09
CA SER A 138 13.22 -17.83 14.50
C SER A 138 12.32 -16.72 15.02
N ALA A 139 12.63 -15.47 14.72
CA ALA A 139 11.83 -14.33 15.17
C ALA A 139 10.45 -14.29 14.51
N THR A 140 10.38 -14.65 13.23
CA THR A 140 9.11 -14.75 12.50
C THR A 140 8.24 -15.87 13.04
N ALA A 141 8.82 -17.05 13.32
CA ALA A 141 8.10 -18.18 13.91
C ALA A 141 7.53 -17.82 15.29
N VAL A 142 8.34 -17.24 16.18
CA VAL A 142 7.89 -16.81 17.52
C VAL A 142 6.74 -15.80 17.44
N LEU A 143 6.81 -14.83 16.53
CA LEU A 143 5.71 -13.88 16.35
C LEU A 143 4.43 -14.58 15.90
N ARG A 144 4.52 -15.47 14.91
CA ARG A 144 3.36 -16.20 14.39
C ARG A 144 2.73 -17.09 15.44
N ASP A 145 3.54 -17.79 16.25
CA ASP A 145 3.04 -18.64 17.35
C ASP A 145 2.30 -17.81 18.41
N ARG A 146 2.83 -16.64 18.78
CA ARG A 146 2.16 -15.71 19.70
C ARG A 146 0.83 -15.21 19.13
N LEU A 147 0.80 -14.83 17.85
CA LEU A 147 -0.42 -14.39 17.18
C LEU A 147 -1.45 -15.52 17.03
N ALA A 148 -1.01 -16.75 16.75
CA ALA A 148 -1.89 -17.90 16.60
C ALA A 148 -2.59 -18.29 17.92
N THR A 149 -1.96 -18.02 19.07
CA THR A 149 -2.51 -18.30 20.41
C THR A 149 -3.33 -17.15 21.00
N ALA A 150 -3.41 -16.02 20.36
CA ALA A 150 -4.19 -14.85 20.81
C ALA A 150 -5.70 -15.10 20.79
N HIS A 151 -6.41 -14.50 21.76
CA HIS A 151 -7.85 -14.68 21.98
C HIS A 151 -8.73 -13.76 21.11
N GLY A 152 -8.27 -13.38 19.94
CA GLY A 152 -9.04 -12.62 18.96
C GLY A 152 -8.30 -11.44 18.32
N PRO A 153 -8.98 -10.72 17.42
CA PRO A 153 -8.35 -9.68 16.60
C PRO A 153 -7.66 -8.58 17.40
N HIS A 154 -8.31 -8.08 18.45
CA HIS A 154 -7.77 -6.97 19.25
C HIS A 154 -6.46 -7.33 19.97
N GLU A 155 -6.36 -8.56 20.50
CA GLU A 155 -5.12 -9.03 21.12
C GLU A 155 -4.04 -9.23 20.06
N MET A 156 -4.38 -9.78 18.89
CA MET A 156 -3.43 -9.91 17.78
C MET A 156 -2.86 -8.56 17.34
N LEU A 157 -3.70 -7.53 17.21
CA LEU A 157 -3.25 -6.19 16.86
C LEU A 157 -2.34 -5.60 17.94
N THR A 158 -2.62 -5.90 19.22
CA THR A 158 -1.77 -5.48 20.34
C THR A 158 -0.40 -6.15 20.30
N LEU A 159 -0.37 -7.46 20.07
CA LEU A 159 0.88 -8.22 19.95
C LEU A 159 1.73 -7.78 18.76
N LEU A 160 1.08 -7.47 17.62
CA LEU A 160 1.80 -6.91 16.46
C LEU A 160 2.37 -5.52 16.78
N GLU A 161 1.59 -4.66 17.44
CA GLU A 161 2.06 -3.32 17.85
C GLU A 161 3.27 -3.41 18.78
N GLU A 162 3.23 -4.28 19.78
CA GLU A 162 4.36 -4.54 20.70
C GLU A 162 5.62 -5.01 19.95
N GLU A 163 5.44 -5.92 19.00
CA GLU A 163 6.55 -6.42 18.18
C GLU A 163 7.16 -5.32 17.32
N LEU A 164 6.33 -4.45 16.71
CA LEU A 164 6.80 -3.31 15.94
C LEU A 164 7.50 -2.28 16.83
N MET A 165 6.96 -2.00 18.02
CA MET A 165 7.63 -1.13 19.00
C MET A 165 9.01 -1.66 19.39
N ARG A 166 9.14 -2.96 19.63
CA ARG A 166 10.40 -3.60 20.00
C ARG A 166 11.45 -3.55 18.89
N ARG A 167 11.00 -3.54 17.62
CA ARG A 167 11.86 -3.48 16.42
C ARG A 167 12.16 -2.08 15.94
N LEU A 168 11.50 -1.08 16.50
CA LEU A 168 11.66 0.29 16.07
C LEU A 168 13.09 0.77 16.30
N CYS A 169 13.80 1.09 15.20
CA CYS A 169 15.16 1.60 15.24
C CYS A 169 15.22 3.08 14.84
N GLU A 170 16.13 3.81 15.47
CA GLU A 170 16.45 5.16 15.02
C GLU A 170 17.01 5.12 13.60
N THR A 171 16.47 5.96 12.73
CA THR A 171 16.78 5.92 11.29
C THR A 171 17.21 7.30 10.80
N ALA A 172 18.48 7.39 10.41
CA ALA A 172 19.07 8.64 9.93
C ALA A 172 18.34 9.18 8.70
N GLY A 173 17.98 10.45 8.71
CA GLY A 173 17.31 11.13 7.60
C GLY A 173 15.79 10.88 7.52
N LEU A 174 15.20 10.08 8.41
CA LEU A 174 13.76 9.80 8.43
C LEU A 174 12.93 11.09 8.58
N GLY A 175 13.35 12.01 9.43
CA GLY A 175 12.68 13.30 9.61
C GLY A 175 12.63 14.15 8.34
N LEU A 176 13.70 14.16 7.54
CA LEU A 176 13.74 14.84 6.23
C LEU A 176 12.73 14.19 5.27
N VAL A 177 12.83 12.87 5.10
CA VAL A 177 11.99 12.13 4.15
C VAL A 177 10.51 12.20 4.55
N ARG A 178 10.19 12.09 5.85
CA ARG A 178 8.83 12.24 6.36
C ARG A 178 8.23 13.62 6.03
N ARG A 179 8.95 14.72 6.36
CA ARG A 179 8.46 16.07 6.07
C ARG A 179 8.21 16.30 4.58
N THR A 180 9.19 15.96 3.74
CA THR A 180 9.06 16.16 2.28
C THR A 180 7.99 15.26 1.66
N SER A 181 7.86 14.01 2.11
CA SER A 181 6.79 13.09 1.67
C SER A 181 5.42 13.58 2.13
N SER A 182 5.29 14.16 3.33
CA SER A 182 4.03 14.74 3.80
C SER A 182 3.58 15.92 2.94
N VAL A 183 4.50 16.73 2.42
CA VAL A 183 4.17 17.80 1.47
C VAL A 183 3.69 17.22 0.14
N ILE A 184 4.39 16.20 -0.39
CA ILE A 184 3.96 15.49 -1.60
C ILE A 184 2.55 14.93 -1.42
N ALA A 185 2.26 14.29 -0.30
CA ALA A 185 0.94 13.75 0.02
C ALA A 185 -0.13 14.85 0.10
N ALA A 186 0.17 15.93 0.82
CA ALA A 186 -0.75 17.05 1.03
C ALA A 186 -1.16 17.75 -0.27
N THR A 187 -0.29 17.73 -1.29
CA THR A 187 -0.52 18.33 -2.60
C THR A 187 -0.93 17.31 -3.66
N SER A 188 -1.19 16.06 -3.27
CA SER A 188 -1.47 14.95 -4.21
C SER A 188 -0.41 14.85 -5.31
N GLY A 189 0.87 15.09 -4.96
CA GLY A 189 1.99 15.02 -5.88
C GLY A 189 2.14 16.21 -6.83
N ALA A 190 1.43 17.31 -6.63
CA ALA A 190 1.51 18.50 -7.51
C ALA A 190 2.74 19.38 -7.21
N THR A 191 3.32 19.30 -6.01
CA THR A 191 4.48 20.13 -5.63
C THR A 191 5.71 19.80 -6.49
N ALA A 192 6.39 20.85 -6.96
CA ALA A 192 7.64 20.69 -7.69
C ALA A 192 8.74 20.15 -6.77
N ILE A 193 9.54 19.21 -7.27
CA ILE A 193 10.62 18.59 -6.49
C ILE A 193 11.71 19.61 -6.12
N ASP A 194 11.91 20.61 -6.96
CA ASP A 194 12.84 21.71 -6.67
C ASP A 194 12.40 22.54 -5.47
N ASP A 195 11.12 22.83 -5.33
CA ASP A 195 10.59 23.56 -4.16
C ASP A 195 10.79 22.74 -2.88
N LEU A 196 10.60 21.43 -2.96
CA LEU A 196 10.84 20.53 -1.81
C LEU A 196 12.30 20.56 -1.37
N ARG A 197 13.27 20.50 -2.30
CA ARG A 197 14.69 20.51 -1.94
C ARG A 197 15.13 21.85 -1.37
N VAL A 198 14.61 22.95 -1.94
CA VAL A 198 14.89 24.32 -1.46
C VAL A 198 14.37 24.50 -0.04
N SER A 199 13.11 24.15 0.20
CA SER A 199 12.49 24.25 1.53
C SER A 199 13.16 23.36 2.58
N ALA A 200 13.73 22.24 2.14
CA ALA A 200 14.45 21.31 3.01
C ALA A 200 15.94 21.66 3.19
N GLY A 201 16.48 22.63 2.46
CA GLY A 201 17.87 23.06 2.53
C GLY A 201 18.88 21.98 2.07
N VAL A 202 18.50 21.13 1.11
CA VAL A 202 19.35 20.01 0.64
C VAL A 202 19.51 20.00 -0.88
N SER A 203 20.55 19.32 -1.37
CA SER A 203 20.72 19.10 -2.80
C SER A 203 19.72 18.07 -3.34
N SER A 204 19.41 18.15 -4.63
CA SER A 204 18.55 17.16 -5.34
C SER A 204 19.10 15.74 -5.21
N THR A 205 20.42 15.57 -5.34
CA THR A 205 21.09 14.28 -5.19
C THR A 205 20.93 13.71 -3.78
N HIS A 206 21.10 14.54 -2.75
CA HIS A 206 20.95 14.12 -1.36
C HIS A 206 19.48 13.69 -1.09
N LEU A 207 18.51 14.51 -1.51
CA LEU A 207 17.10 14.18 -1.34
C LEU A 207 16.73 12.87 -2.06
N ALA A 208 17.13 12.72 -3.32
CA ALA A 208 16.86 11.52 -4.10
C ALA A 208 17.50 10.26 -3.50
N ARG A 209 18.73 10.37 -2.99
CA ARG A 209 19.42 9.26 -2.30
C ARG A 209 18.66 8.85 -1.04
N ARG A 210 18.27 9.81 -0.18
CA ARG A 210 17.53 9.50 1.05
C ARG A 210 16.16 8.89 0.78
N PHE A 211 15.46 9.36 -0.24
CA PHE A 211 14.19 8.75 -0.66
C PHE A 211 14.36 7.31 -1.13
N LYS A 212 15.35 7.02 -1.97
CA LYS A 212 15.64 5.64 -2.39
C LYS A 212 16.00 4.75 -1.22
N GLU A 213 16.83 5.26 -0.30
CA GLU A 213 17.27 4.51 0.88
C GLU A 213 16.10 4.14 1.81
N LEU A 214 15.18 5.09 2.07
CA LEU A 214 14.13 4.93 3.10
C LEU A 214 12.74 4.55 2.55
N ILE A 215 12.45 4.87 1.29
CA ILE A 215 11.15 4.57 0.65
C ILE A 215 11.28 3.53 -0.46
N GLY A 216 12.45 3.42 -1.08
CA GLY A 216 12.68 2.59 -2.25
C GLY A 216 12.56 3.32 -3.58
N VAL A 217 11.94 4.51 -3.62
CA VAL A 217 11.69 5.27 -4.85
C VAL A 217 12.21 6.70 -4.75
N THR A 218 12.28 7.42 -5.87
CA THR A 218 12.66 8.84 -5.90
C THR A 218 11.49 9.74 -5.48
N PRO A 219 11.74 11.00 -5.03
CA PRO A 219 10.67 11.97 -4.74
C PRO A 219 9.71 12.16 -5.91
N LYS A 220 10.25 12.26 -7.14
CA LYS A 220 9.46 12.40 -8.38
C LYS A 220 8.55 11.18 -8.62
N ARG A 221 9.06 9.97 -8.37
CA ARG A 221 8.24 8.75 -8.50
C ARG A 221 7.13 8.71 -7.46
N LEU A 222 7.43 9.03 -6.21
CA LEU A 222 6.44 9.09 -5.14
C LEU A 222 5.35 10.14 -5.45
N ALA A 223 5.73 11.33 -5.94
CA ALA A 223 4.78 12.36 -6.34
C ALA A 223 3.83 11.89 -7.47
N ARG A 224 4.38 11.19 -8.48
CA ARG A 224 3.56 10.57 -9.55
C ARG A 224 2.60 9.52 -8.99
N THR A 225 3.04 8.69 -8.05
CA THR A 225 2.19 7.69 -7.40
C THR A 225 1.05 8.35 -6.62
N TYR A 226 1.31 9.43 -5.87
CA TYR A 226 0.27 10.19 -5.18
C TYR A 226 -0.73 10.83 -6.15
N ARG A 227 -0.25 11.43 -7.25
CA ARG A 227 -1.12 12.01 -8.28
C ARG A 227 -2.03 10.96 -8.89
N PHE A 228 -1.44 9.87 -9.35
CA PHE A 228 -2.17 8.74 -9.92
C PHE A 228 -3.25 8.22 -8.97
N ALA A 229 -2.87 7.95 -7.74
CA ALA A 229 -3.78 7.41 -6.74
C ALA A 229 -4.91 8.40 -6.41
N ALA A 230 -4.63 9.72 -6.27
CA ALA A 230 -5.67 10.73 -6.07
C ALA A 230 -6.67 10.77 -7.24
N THR A 231 -6.15 10.66 -8.47
CA THR A 231 -6.98 10.66 -9.68
C THR A 231 -7.86 9.42 -9.75
N VAL A 232 -7.31 8.24 -9.50
CA VAL A 232 -8.08 6.98 -9.56
C VAL A 232 -9.17 6.92 -8.48
N LEU A 233 -8.87 7.39 -7.28
CA LEU A 233 -9.83 7.44 -6.18
C LEU A 233 -10.95 8.47 -6.39
N SER A 234 -10.76 9.45 -7.27
CA SER A 234 -11.82 10.40 -7.62
C SER A 234 -12.80 9.85 -8.66
N ILE A 235 -12.49 8.73 -9.31
CA ILE A 235 -13.38 8.11 -10.32
C ILE A 235 -14.52 7.40 -9.63
N ASP A 236 -15.75 7.88 -9.87
CA ASP A 236 -16.96 7.10 -9.57
C ASP A 236 -17.25 6.18 -10.77
N PRO A 237 -17.15 4.86 -10.63
CA PRO A 237 -17.41 3.95 -11.73
C PRO A 237 -18.90 3.91 -12.14
N ALA A 238 -19.83 4.41 -11.32
CA ALA A 238 -21.25 4.47 -11.66
C ALA A 238 -21.56 5.60 -12.65
N GLU A 239 -20.77 6.67 -12.63
CA GLU A 239 -20.99 7.86 -13.43
C GLU A 239 -20.17 7.88 -14.73
N PRO A 240 -20.61 8.60 -15.77
CA PRO A 240 -19.79 8.87 -16.94
C PRO A 240 -18.53 9.66 -16.56
N VAL A 241 -17.39 9.31 -17.12
CA VAL A 241 -16.10 9.95 -16.83
C VAL A 241 -15.67 10.81 -18.00
N ASP A 242 -15.52 12.12 -17.78
CA ASP A 242 -14.81 13.00 -18.71
C ASP A 242 -13.30 12.88 -18.47
N TRP A 243 -12.66 12.15 -19.37
CA TRP A 243 -11.22 11.86 -19.26
C TRP A 243 -10.33 13.07 -19.48
N ALA A 244 -10.78 14.07 -20.25
CA ALA A 244 -10.02 15.29 -20.51
C ALA A 244 -10.02 16.19 -19.26
N ASP A 245 -11.20 16.41 -18.67
CA ASP A 245 -11.36 17.17 -17.43
C ASP A 245 -10.64 16.49 -16.26
N LEU A 246 -10.76 15.18 -16.15
CA LEU A 246 -10.07 14.42 -15.10
C LEU A 246 -8.55 14.54 -15.21
N ALA A 247 -7.99 14.38 -16.41
CA ALA A 247 -6.56 14.52 -16.66
C ALA A 247 -6.07 15.94 -16.38
N GLY A 248 -6.79 16.96 -16.87
CA GLY A 248 -6.46 18.36 -16.63
C GLY A 248 -6.51 18.75 -15.15
N GLY A 249 -7.58 18.35 -14.45
CA GLY A 249 -7.74 18.60 -13.01
C GLY A 249 -6.69 17.91 -12.15
N ALA A 250 -6.15 16.78 -12.60
CA ALA A 250 -5.07 16.05 -11.94
C ALA A 250 -3.66 16.56 -12.29
N GLY A 251 -3.53 17.58 -13.14
CA GLY A 251 -2.26 18.18 -13.55
C GLY A 251 -1.46 17.32 -14.53
N TYR A 252 -2.13 16.51 -15.34
CA TYR A 252 -1.53 15.90 -16.52
C TYR A 252 -1.50 16.90 -17.68
N PHE A 253 -0.51 16.76 -18.56
CA PHE A 253 -0.37 17.66 -19.71
C PHE A 253 -1.55 17.53 -20.68
N ASP A 254 -1.97 16.29 -20.93
CA ASP A 254 -3.11 15.94 -21.77
C ASP A 254 -3.66 14.54 -21.41
N GLN A 255 -4.76 14.17 -22.05
CA GLN A 255 -5.40 12.86 -21.87
C GLN A 255 -4.48 11.70 -22.31
N ALA A 256 -3.64 11.89 -23.33
CA ALA A 256 -2.72 10.85 -23.79
C ALA A 256 -1.63 10.56 -22.74
N HIS A 257 -1.06 11.61 -22.15
CA HIS A 257 -0.10 11.49 -21.03
C HIS A 257 -0.72 10.77 -19.85
N PHE A 258 -1.96 11.13 -19.46
CA PHE A 258 -2.72 10.43 -18.44
C PHE A 258 -2.90 8.95 -18.79
N GLY A 259 -3.36 8.63 -20.00
CA GLY A 259 -3.59 7.27 -20.46
C GLY A 259 -2.32 6.41 -20.46
N HIS A 260 -1.18 6.97 -20.86
CA HIS A 260 0.12 6.31 -20.80
C HIS A 260 0.55 6.01 -19.36
N GLU A 261 0.43 6.99 -18.45
CA GLU A 261 0.78 6.81 -17.05
C GLU A 261 -0.15 5.82 -16.37
N PHE A 262 -1.44 5.89 -16.66
CA PHE A 262 -2.45 4.96 -16.15
C PHE A 262 -2.13 3.51 -16.53
N ARG A 263 -1.84 3.29 -17.83
CA ARG A 263 -1.46 1.96 -18.32
C ARG A 263 -0.15 1.46 -17.70
N ALA A 264 0.84 2.35 -17.51
CA ALA A 264 2.10 2.00 -16.86
C ALA A 264 1.92 1.57 -15.39
N PHE A 265 0.89 2.09 -14.70
CA PHE A 265 0.62 1.77 -13.30
C PHE A 265 -0.33 0.58 -13.12
N THR A 266 -1.31 0.40 -14.00
CA THR A 266 -2.37 -0.62 -13.84
C THR A 266 -2.29 -1.77 -14.83
N GLY A 267 -1.54 -1.62 -15.90
CA GLY A 267 -1.61 -2.51 -17.06
C GLY A 267 -2.84 -2.30 -17.95
N LEU A 268 -3.82 -1.48 -17.53
CA LEU A 268 -5.09 -1.24 -18.22
C LEU A 268 -5.19 0.18 -18.77
N THR A 269 -6.06 0.37 -19.77
CA THR A 269 -6.51 1.72 -20.13
C THR A 269 -7.51 2.25 -19.09
N PRO A 270 -7.66 3.58 -18.93
CA PRO A 270 -8.63 4.18 -18.01
C PRO A 270 -10.06 3.66 -18.24
N THR A 271 -10.50 3.57 -19.50
CA THR A 271 -11.83 3.05 -19.86
C THR A 271 -11.99 1.58 -19.42
N ARG A 272 -11.01 0.74 -19.74
CA ARG A 272 -11.06 -0.68 -19.38
C ARG A 272 -11.09 -0.87 -17.86
N TYR A 273 -10.36 -0.06 -17.13
CA TYR A 273 -10.37 -0.05 -15.66
C TYR A 273 -11.78 0.22 -15.10
N VAL A 274 -12.46 1.25 -15.61
CA VAL A 274 -13.83 1.58 -15.18
C VAL A 274 -14.82 0.46 -15.55
N ASP A 275 -14.68 -0.15 -16.74
CA ASP A 275 -15.54 -1.25 -17.17
C ASP A 275 -15.38 -2.48 -16.25
N VAL A 276 -14.16 -2.83 -15.86
CA VAL A 276 -13.90 -3.92 -14.91
C VAL A 276 -14.56 -3.63 -13.56
N ARG A 277 -14.43 -2.40 -13.07
CA ARG A 277 -15.06 -1.99 -11.80
C ARG A 277 -16.58 -2.02 -11.87
N ARG A 278 -17.17 -1.53 -12.96
CA ARG A 278 -18.63 -1.58 -13.19
C ARG A 278 -19.14 -3.01 -13.21
N ARG A 279 -18.43 -3.91 -13.91
CA ARG A 279 -18.78 -5.33 -13.95
C ARG A 279 -18.75 -5.93 -12.54
N PHE A 280 -17.66 -5.75 -11.82
CA PHE A 280 -17.50 -6.28 -10.48
C PHE A 280 -18.62 -5.80 -9.52
N LEU A 281 -18.96 -4.51 -9.53
CA LEU A 281 -20.00 -3.97 -8.66
C LEU A 281 -21.40 -4.53 -9.02
N ARG A 282 -21.66 -4.84 -10.29
CA ARG A 282 -22.91 -5.50 -10.69
C ARG A 282 -22.97 -6.97 -10.23
N GLU A 283 -21.84 -7.66 -10.28
CA GLU A 283 -21.75 -9.08 -9.88
C GLU A 283 -21.71 -9.25 -8.35
N ASN A 284 -21.30 -8.22 -7.63
CA ASN A 284 -21.18 -8.22 -6.17
C ASN A 284 -21.93 -7.03 -5.56
N PRO A 285 -23.28 -7.01 -5.62
CA PRO A 285 -24.09 -5.94 -5.06
C PRO A 285 -23.89 -5.87 -3.55
N GLY A 286 -23.62 -4.66 -3.04
CA GLY A 286 -23.29 -4.41 -1.62
C GLY A 286 -21.80 -4.51 -1.28
N HIS A 287 -20.94 -4.91 -2.21
CA HIS A 287 -19.50 -4.79 -2.03
C HIS A 287 -19.06 -3.36 -2.26
N VAL A 288 -18.52 -2.73 -1.22
CA VAL A 288 -17.97 -1.38 -1.32
C VAL A 288 -16.48 -1.51 -1.62
N LEU A 289 -16.13 -1.43 -2.90
CA LEU A 289 -14.74 -1.16 -3.30
C LEU A 289 -14.47 0.32 -3.02
N ASP A 290 -13.96 0.65 -1.84
CA ASP A 290 -13.44 1.98 -1.57
C ASP A 290 -12.17 2.22 -2.42
N GLY A 291 -12.41 2.55 -3.67
CA GLY A 291 -11.43 3.08 -4.61
C GLY A 291 -10.41 2.11 -5.20
N TRP A 292 -10.20 0.94 -4.62
CA TRP A 292 -8.98 0.18 -4.88
C TRP A 292 -9.09 -1.24 -4.34
N PRO A 293 -8.86 -2.24 -4.79
CA PRO A 293 -8.13 -2.89 -5.82
C PRO A 293 -9.01 -3.41 -6.98
N LEU A 294 -8.39 -3.94 -8.03
CA LEU A 294 -9.09 -4.56 -9.14
C LEU A 294 -9.16 -6.07 -8.94
N PRO A 295 -10.36 -6.65 -8.82
CA PRO A 295 -10.50 -8.09 -9.02
C PRO A 295 -10.03 -8.45 -10.42
N THR A 296 -9.24 -9.50 -10.54
CA THR A 296 -8.80 -10.08 -11.82
C THR A 296 -9.39 -11.45 -11.98
N ASP A 297 -9.85 -11.74 -13.20
CA ASP A 297 -10.37 -13.05 -13.60
C ASP A 297 -9.34 -14.16 -13.44
#